data_45354aaf6aefb989f61ee7fe2f6843d3
#
_entry.id   45354aaf6aefb989f61ee7fe2f6843d3
#
_cell.length_a   1.000
_cell.length_b   1.000
_cell.length_c   1.000
_cell.angle_alpha   90.00
_cell.angle_beta   90.00
_cell.angle_gamma   90.00
#
_symmetry.space_group_name_H-M   'P 1'
#
loop_
_entity.id
_entity.type
_entity.pdbx_description
1 polymer ?
#
loop_
_entity_poly.entity_id
_entity_poly.type
_entity_poly.pdbx_seq_one_letter_code
_entity_poly.pdbx_strand_id
1 'polypeptide(L)'
;MRPEEHKLEDFIGPFNIQFLAMRKWCKETRSPFSLTLEMTPLCNFNCPMCYVHLSRAEMEKRGKPLSAAQWLEITRQFAEMGLVAVNLSGGEPLTRPDFWEIYEGISRQGIYPSLFTNGALLDERAVEHLLRVLVRERHAHLTRE
;
A
#
# COMPACT_ATOMS: atom_id res chain seq x y z
N MET A 1 44.33 5.40 2.08
CA MET A 1 43.46 4.33 1.51
C MET A 1 42.37 5.02 0.73
N ARG A 2 42.32 4.91 -0.60
CA ARG A 2 41.20 5.43 -1.41
C ARG A 2 40.02 4.53 -1.13
N PRO A 3 38.80 5.06 -0.95
CA PRO A 3 37.60 4.21 -0.94
C PRO A 3 37.52 3.50 -2.28
N GLU A 4 37.38 2.20 -2.27
CA GLU A 4 37.12 1.41 -3.46
C GLU A 4 35.87 1.99 -4.16
N GLU A 5 36.01 2.36 -5.43
CA GLU A 5 34.90 2.77 -6.26
C GLU A 5 34.02 1.52 -6.49
N HIS A 6 33.02 1.34 -5.63
CA HIS A 6 31.99 0.36 -5.87
C HIS A 6 31.24 0.74 -7.14
N LYS A 7 31.35 -0.07 -8.17
CA LYS A 7 30.57 0.10 -9.39
C LYS A 7 29.11 -0.18 -9.10
N LEU A 8 28.24 0.56 -9.75
CA LEU A 8 26.78 0.38 -9.63
C LEU A 8 26.36 -1.09 -9.85
N GLU A 9 27.13 -1.81 -10.66
CA GLU A 9 26.97 -3.25 -10.97
C GLU A 9 27.14 -4.15 -9.72
N ASP A 10 27.95 -3.74 -8.73
CA ASP A 10 28.18 -4.52 -7.50
C ASP A 10 26.93 -4.51 -6.57
N PHE A 11 26.03 -3.54 -6.77
CA PHE A 11 24.77 -3.41 -6.04
C PHE A 11 23.56 -3.94 -6.82
N ILE A 12 23.72 -4.34 -8.10
CA ILE A 12 22.66 -4.80 -8.96
C ILE A 12 22.56 -6.34 -8.87
N GLY A 13 21.93 -6.83 -7.80
CA GLY A 13 21.48 -8.23 -7.77
C GLY A 13 20.28 -8.48 -8.72
N PRO A 14 19.88 -9.75 -8.93
CA PRO A 14 18.76 -10.13 -9.83
C PRO A 14 17.46 -9.36 -9.54
N PHE A 15 17.20 -9.04 -8.28
CA PHE A 15 16.04 -8.25 -7.85
C PHE A 15 16.07 -6.81 -8.40
N ASN A 16 17.26 -6.21 -8.47
CA ASN A 16 17.42 -4.84 -8.97
C ASN A 16 17.25 -4.75 -10.49
N ILE A 17 17.59 -5.78 -11.24
CA ILE A 17 17.38 -5.83 -12.69
C ILE A 17 15.88 -5.84 -13.01
N GLN A 18 15.11 -6.66 -12.30
CA GLN A 18 13.65 -6.71 -12.44
C GLN A 18 13.01 -5.35 -12.08
N PHE A 19 13.47 -4.73 -10.99
CA PHE A 19 12.99 -3.42 -10.56
C PHE A 19 13.31 -2.31 -11.59
N LEU A 20 14.50 -2.33 -12.18
CA LEU A 20 14.91 -1.38 -13.22
C LEU A 20 14.10 -1.57 -14.51
N ALA A 21 13.89 -2.83 -14.95
CA ALA A 21 13.06 -3.15 -16.10
C ALA A 21 11.61 -2.67 -15.90
N MET A 22 11.07 -2.90 -14.72
CA MET A 22 9.73 -2.47 -14.33
C MET A 22 9.59 -0.94 -14.29
N ARG A 23 10.59 -0.22 -13.73
CA ARG A 23 10.61 1.25 -13.77
C ARG A 23 10.67 1.78 -15.19
N LYS A 24 11.46 1.15 -16.06
CA LYS A 24 11.54 1.49 -17.49
C LYS A 24 10.18 1.31 -18.15
N TRP A 25 9.56 0.15 -17.96
CA TRP A 25 8.22 -0.14 -18.48
C TRP A 25 7.18 0.89 -18.02
N CYS A 26 7.12 1.20 -16.71
CA CYS A 26 6.21 2.21 -16.17
C CYS A 26 6.41 3.59 -16.80
N LYS A 27 7.68 3.98 -17.03
CA LYS A 27 8.03 5.26 -17.66
C LYS A 27 7.58 5.31 -19.13
N GLU A 28 7.80 4.23 -19.87
CA GLU A 28 7.47 4.13 -21.30
C GLU A 28 5.95 4.06 -21.53
N THR A 29 5.24 3.29 -20.69
CA THR A 29 3.78 3.11 -20.81
C THR A 29 2.98 4.16 -20.04
N ARG A 30 3.65 4.99 -19.21
CA ARG A 30 3.01 5.91 -18.24
C ARG A 30 2.04 5.21 -17.29
N SER A 31 2.29 3.94 -16.98
CA SER A 31 1.48 3.13 -16.08
C SER A 31 2.01 3.24 -14.64
N PRO A 32 1.16 3.47 -13.64
CA PRO A 32 1.58 3.45 -12.22
C PRO A 32 1.90 2.01 -11.82
N PHE A 33 3.05 1.80 -11.16
CA PHE A 33 3.38 0.48 -10.60
C PHE A 33 2.84 0.32 -9.19
N SER A 34 3.03 1.34 -8.37
CA SER A 34 2.54 1.36 -6.98
C SER A 34 2.01 2.74 -6.60
N LEU A 35 1.07 2.75 -5.68
CA LEU A 35 0.52 3.94 -5.03
C LEU A 35 0.67 3.82 -3.52
N THR A 36 0.75 4.96 -2.85
CA THR A 36 0.54 5.05 -1.40
C THR A 36 -0.76 5.82 -1.16
N LEU A 37 -1.68 5.20 -0.43
CA LEU A 37 -2.97 5.79 -0.04
C LEU A 37 -2.93 6.17 1.43
N GLU A 38 -2.99 7.46 1.72
CA GLU A 38 -3.15 7.97 3.08
C GLU A 38 -4.64 7.93 3.43
N MET A 39 -5.08 6.82 4.01
CA MET A 39 -6.50 6.50 4.21
C MET A 39 -7.17 7.35 5.27
N THR A 40 -6.41 7.80 6.27
CA THR A 40 -6.89 8.60 7.39
C THR A 40 -5.75 9.41 8.01
N PRO A 41 -5.99 10.65 8.42
CA PRO A 41 -5.02 11.40 9.23
C PRO A 41 -5.11 11.07 10.73
N LEU A 42 -6.10 10.28 11.15
CA LEU A 42 -6.27 9.90 12.56
C LEU A 42 -5.32 8.76 12.92
N CYS A 43 -4.77 8.82 14.12
CA CYS A 43 -3.89 7.82 14.68
C CYS A 43 -4.20 7.59 16.16
N ASN A 44 -3.96 6.38 16.65
CA ASN A 44 -4.02 6.03 18.07
C ASN A 44 -2.71 6.40 18.82
N PHE A 45 -1.66 6.84 18.09
CA PHE A 45 -0.42 7.38 18.64
C PHE A 45 -0.27 8.87 18.35
N ASN A 46 0.57 9.54 19.13
CA ASN A 46 0.95 10.94 18.95
C ASN A 46 2.47 11.07 18.92
N CYS A 47 3.09 10.56 17.85
CA CYS A 47 4.53 10.59 17.68
C CYS A 47 5.04 12.01 17.38
N PRO A 48 6.06 12.53 18.08
CA PRO A 48 6.54 13.92 17.91
C PRO A 48 7.01 14.24 16.48
N MET A 49 7.52 13.24 15.73
CA MET A 49 8.01 13.40 14.36
C MET A 49 6.93 13.16 13.29
N CYS A 50 5.68 12.91 13.66
CA CYS A 50 4.64 12.54 12.71
C CYS A 50 4.17 13.75 11.89
N TYR A 51 4.21 13.62 10.56
CA TYR A 51 3.79 14.67 9.63
C TYR A 51 2.29 14.57 9.23
N VAL A 52 1.64 13.44 9.53
CA VAL A 52 0.26 13.15 9.08
C VAL A 52 -0.78 13.41 10.18
N HIS A 53 -0.37 13.36 11.45
CA HIS A 53 -1.29 13.38 12.59
C HIS A 53 -2.16 14.65 12.62
N LEU A 54 -3.48 14.44 12.56
CA LEU A 54 -4.50 15.47 12.82
C LEU A 54 -5.41 15.00 13.95
N SER A 55 -5.87 15.95 14.74
CA SER A 55 -6.99 15.71 15.65
C SER A 55 -8.29 15.50 14.85
N ARG A 56 -9.28 14.84 15.45
CA ARG A 56 -10.60 14.66 14.83
C ARG A 56 -11.24 16.01 14.43
N ALA A 57 -11.13 17.03 15.28
CA ALA A 57 -11.67 18.36 15.00
C ALA A 57 -10.99 19.04 13.79
N GLU A 58 -9.69 18.84 13.61
CA GLU A 58 -8.97 19.37 12.44
C GLU A 58 -9.32 18.60 11.17
N MET A 59 -9.50 17.29 11.26
CA MET A 59 -9.97 16.48 10.13
C MET A 59 -11.36 16.92 9.68
N GLU A 60 -12.31 17.09 10.62
CA GLU A 60 -13.68 17.53 10.31
C GLU A 60 -13.74 18.90 9.62
N LYS A 61 -12.83 19.81 9.97
CA LYS A 61 -12.70 21.10 9.28
C LYS A 61 -12.22 20.98 7.83
N ARG A 62 -11.48 19.92 7.49
CA ARG A 62 -10.92 19.67 6.15
C ARG A 62 -11.87 18.91 5.23
N GLY A 63 -12.93 18.34 5.78
CA GLY A 63 -13.94 17.59 5.05
C GLY A 63 -14.09 16.15 5.54
N LYS A 64 -14.93 15.40 4.86
CA LYS A 64 -15.16 13.98 5.17
C LYS A 64 -14.10 13.11 4.50
N PRO A 65 -13.53 12.11 5.20
CA PRO A 65 -12.69 11.10 4.60
C PRO A 65 -13.44 10.36 3.47
N LEU A 66 -12.72 9.90 2.47
CA LEU A 66 -13.29 9.06 1.41
C LEU A 66 -13.85 7.77 2.03
N SER A 67 -15.01 7.34 1.54
CA SER A 67 -15.63 6.07 1.89
C SER A 67 -14.89 4.87 1.28
N ALA A 68 -15.17 3.65 1.75
CA ALA A 68 -14.63 2.43 1.14
C ALA A 68 -14.95 2.36 -0.35
N ALA A 69 -16.19 2.64 -0.75
CA ALA A 69 -16.60 2.62 -2.16
C ALA A 69 -15.80 3.61 -3.02
N GLN A 70 -15.50 4.81 -2.50
CA GLN A 70 -14.68 5.79 -3.23
C GLN A 70 -13.22 5.34 -3.36
N TRP A 71 -12.63 4.76 -2.31
CA TRP A 71 -11.30 4.19 -2.38
C TRP A 71 -11.21 3.05 -3.38
N LEU A 72 -12.20 2.14 -3.38
CA LEU A 72 -12.25 1.01 -4.30
C LEU A 72 -12.45 1.45 -5.75
N GLU A 73 -13.21 2.51 -6.00
CA GLU A 73 -13.36 3.06 -7.35
C GLU A 73 -12.05 3.71 -7.83
N ILE A 74 -11.35 4.45 -6.96
CA ILE A 74 -10.04 5.03 -7.29
C ILE A 74 -9.06 3.91 -7.65
N THR A 75 -8.93 2.87 -6.81
CA THR A 75 -7.99 1.77 -7.07
C THR A 75 -8.37 0.98 -8.31
N ARG A 76 -9.66 0.80 -8.62
CA ARG A 76 -10.14 0.15 -9.84
C ARG A 76 -9.67 0.90 -11.10
N GLN A 77 -9.77 2.24 -11.12
CA GLN A 77 -9.29 3.05 -12.24
C GLN A 77 -7.78 2.90 -12.43
N PHE A 78 -7.03 2.88 -11.35
CA PHE A 78 -5.58 2.65 -11.42
C PHE A 78 -5.22 1.20 -11.81
N ALA A 79 -6.05 0.21 -11.42
CA ALA A 79 -5.88 -1.18 -11.87
C ALA A 79 -5.97 -1.29 -13.40
N GLU A 80 -6.92 -0.60 -14.01
CA GLU A 80 -7.07 -0.52 -15.48
C GLU A 80 -5.86 0.13 -16.17
N MET A 81 -5.12 1.00 -15.45
CA MET A 81 -3.88 1.60 -15.91
C MET A 81 -2.63 0.72 -15.67
N GLY A 82 -2.79 -0.46 -15.05
CA GLY A 82 -1.70 -1.39 -14.77
C GLY A 82 -1.09 -1.28 -13.37
N LEU A 83 -1.81 -0.72 -12.40
CA LEU A 83 -1.38 -0.69 -11.00
C LEU A 83 -1.24 -2.11 -10.45
N VAL A 84 -0.09 -2.40 -9.83
CA VAL A 84 0.23 -3.74 -9.28
C VAL A 84 0.15 -3.77 -7.76
N ALA A 85 0.56 -2.70 -7.10
CA ALA A 85 0.63 -2.67 -5.65
C ALA A 85 0.12 -1.35 -5.05
N VAL A 86 -0.46 -1.44 -3.86
CA VAL A 86 -0.91 -0.29 -3.08
C VAL A 86 -0.39 -0.39 -1.64
N ASN A 87 0.23 0.68 -1.17
CA ASN A 87 0.60 0.84 0.24
C ASN A 87 -0.52 1.58 0.96
N LEU A 88 -1.16 0.93 1.91
CA LEU A 88 -2.18 1.53 2.77
C LEU A 88 -1.52 2.15 3.99
N SER A 89 -1.58 3.46 4.09
CA SER A 89 -0.90 4.29 5.08
C SER A 89 -1.83 5.38 5.63
N GLY A 90 -1.25 6.38 6.26
CA GLY A 90 -1.94 7.53 6.83
C GLY A 90 -1.46 7.78 8.24
N GLY A 91 -2.37 8.15 9.16
CA GLY A 91 -2.13 8.08 10.60
C GLY A 91 -1.98 6.60 11.00
N GLU A 92 -3.09 5.98 11.39
CA GLU A 92 -3.12 4.52 11.59
C GLU A 92 -4.30 3.93 10.80
N PRO A 93 -4.05 3.20 9.71
CA PRO A 93 -5.12 2.65 8.86
C PRO A 93 -6.11 1.76 9.59
N LEU A 94 -5.63 0.97 10.56
CA LEU A 94 -6.48 0.06 11.35
C LEU A 94 -7.48 0.77 12.28
N THR A 95 -7.38 2.09 12.45
CA THR A 95 -8.40 2.87 13.17
C THR A 95 -9.66 3.09 12.35
N ARG A 96 -9.63 2.82 11.03
CA ARG A 96 -10.80 2.94 10.17
C ARG A 96 -11.73 1.74 10.35
N PRO A 97 -13.03 1.96 10.58
CA PRO A 97 -13.98 0.85 10.74
C PRO A 97 -14.19 0.04 9.44
N ASP A 98 -13.97 0.68 8.27
CA ASP A 98 -14.11 0.09 6.94
C ASP A 98 -12.77 -0.37 6.33
N PHE A 99 -11.70 -0.46 7.15
CA PHE A 99 -10.36 -0.84 6.68
C PHE A 99 -10.35 -2.20 5.95
N TRP A 100 -10.96 -3.22 6.54
CA TRP A 100 -10.94 -4.57 5.98
C TRP A 100 -11.72 -4.68 4.68
N GLU A 101 -12.82 -3.93 4.55
CA GLU A 101 -13.57 -3.85 3.29
C GLU A 101 -12.69 -3.29 2.17
N ILE A 102 -11.92 -2.24 2.44
CA ILE A 102 -11.02 -1.62 1.48
C ILE A 102 -9.87 -2.58 1.15
N TYR A 103 -9.21 -3.15 2.15
CA TYR A 103 -8.08 -4.06 2.01
C TYR A 103 -8.44 -5.27 1.13
N GLU A 104 -9.54 -5.96 1.46
CA GLU A 104 -10.02 -7.08 0.66
C GLU A 104 -10.52 -6.66 -0.74
N GLY A 105 -11.17 -5.50 -0.82
CA GLY A 105 -11.66 -4.99 -2.09
C GLY A 105 -10.53 -4.70 -3.09
N ILE A 106 -9.43 -4.10 -2.62
CA ILE A 106 -8.21 -3.87 -3.41
C ILE A 106 -7.60 -5.21 -3.86
N SER A 107 -7.48 -6.17 -2.95
CA SER A 107 -6.99 -7.52 -3.27
C SER A 107 -7.86 -8.20 -4.35
N ARG A 108 -9.18 -8.10 -4.24
CA ARG A 108 -10.11 -8.64 -5.26
C ARG A 108 -9.98 -7.99 -6.64
N GLN A 109 -9.43 -6.79 -6.72
CA GLN A 109 -9.10 -6.11 -7.99
C GLN A 109 -7.80 -6.63 -8.62
N GLY A 110 -7.11 -7.57 -7.98
CA GLY A 110 -5.82 -8.10 -8.43
C GLY A 110 -4.62 -7.20 -8.10
N ILE A 111 -4.81 -6.22 -7.21
CA ILE A 111 -3.76 -5.33 -6.72
C ILE A 111 -3.24 -5.87 -5.39
N TYR A 112 -1.92 -5.90 -5.21
CA TYR A 112 -1.30 -6.33 -3.97
C TYR A 112 -1.36 -5.22 -2.90
N PRO A 113 -2.14 -5.38 -1.80
CA PRO A 113 -2.20 -4.40 -0.73
C PRO A 113 -1.11 -4.64 0.30
N SER A 114 -0.28 -3.62 0.58
CA SER A 114 0.65 -3.58 1.70
C SER A 114 0.10 -2.70 2.81
N LEU A 115 0.25 -3.09 4.05
CA LEU A 115 -0.20 -2.33 5.22
C LEU A 115 0.98 -1.69 5.94
N PHE A 116 0.95 -0.36 6.08
CA PHE A 116 1.86 0.42 6.90
C PHE A 116 1.14 0.79 8.20
N THR A 117 1.48 0.09 9.27
CA THR A 117 0.83 0.22 10.58
C THR A 117 1.85 0.37 11.69
N ASN A 118 1.47 1.03 12.78
CA ASN A 118 2.25 1.05 14.01
C ASN A 118 2.14 -0.27 14.81
N GLY A 119 1.30 -1.18 14.38
CA GLY A 119 1.15 -2.53 14.93
C GLY A 119 0.31 -2.63 16.20
N ALA A 120 -0.04 -1.52 16.85
CA ALA A 120 -0.74 -1.56 18.15
C ALA A 120 -2.17 -2.15 18.10
N LEU A 121 -2.77 -2.18 16.92
CA LEU A 121 -4.11 -2.74 16.68
C LEU A 121 -4.08 -4.10 15.98
N LEU A 122 -2.89 -4.71 15.81
CA LEU A 122 -2.74 -6.05 15.27
C LEU A 122 -2.97 -7.09 16.38
N ASP A 123 -4.20 -7.55 16.50
CA ASP A 123 -4.55 -8.74 17.29
C ASP A 123 -4.47 -10.02 16.44
N GLU A 124 -4.68 -11.19 17.06
CA GLU A 124 -4.65 -12.48 16.37
C GLU A 124 -5.62 -12.53 15.18
N ARG A 125 -6.82 -11.93 15.34
CA ARG A 125 -7.85 -11.90 14.28
C ARG A 125 -7.41 -11.07 13.10
N ALA A 126 -6.77 -9.92 13.35
CA ALA A 126 -6.20 -9.08 12.30
C ALA A 126 -5.09 -9.81 11.53
N VAL A 127 -4.20 -10.51 12.25
CA VAL A 127 -3.13 -11.30 11.64
C VAL A 127 -3.71 -12.46 10.80
N GLU A 128 -4.66 -13.22 11.33
CA GLU A 128 -5.34 -14.29 10.58
C GLU A 128 -6.03 -13.75 9.32
N HIS A 129 -6.63 -12.55 9.40
CA HIS A 129 -7.30 -11.91 8.27
C HIS A 129 -6.28 -11.54 7.18
N LEU A 130 -5.16 -10.91 7.55
CA LEU A 130 -4.08 -10.59 6.62
C LEU A 130 -3.54 -11.84 5.92
N LEU A 131 -3.26 -12.91 6.69
CA LEU A 131 -2.77 -14.17 6.14
C LEU A 131 -3.76 -14.81 5.17
N ARG A 132 -5.05 -14.76 5.47
CA ARG A 132 -6.12 -15.30 4.61
C ARG A 132 -6.17 -14.59 3.26
N VAL A 133 -6.06 -13.27 3.24
CA VAL A 133 -6.04 -12.50 2.01
C VAL A 133 -4.80 -12.83 1.18
N LEU A 134 -3.62 -12.85 1.79
CA LEU A 134 -2.36 -13.18 1.13
C LEU A 134 -2.34 -14.60 0.53
N VAL A 135 -2.95 -15.57 1.21
CA VAL A 135 -3.04 -16.97 0.71
C VAL A 135 -3.96 -17.07 -0.49
N ARG A 136 -5.11 -16.36 -0.48
CA ARG A 136 -6.05 -16.34 -1.62
C ARG A 136 -5.38 -15.80 -2.90
N GLU A 137 -4.57 -14.78 -2.79
CA GLU A 137 -3.84 -14.20 -3.93
C GLU A 137 -2.86 -15.19 -4.54
N ARG A 138 -2.12 -15.95 -3.75
CA ARG A 138 -1.20 -16.98 -4.25
C ARG A 138 -1.93 -18.04 -5.07
N HIS A 139 -3.10 -18.49 -4.65
CA HIS A 139 -3.89 -19.50 -5.38
C HIS A 139 -4.50 -18.93 -6.67
N ALA A 140 -4.96 -17.68 -6.67
CA ALA A 140 -5.54 -17.05 -7.85
C ALA A 140 -4.50 -16.82 -8.98
N HIS A 141 -3.23 -16.64 -8.66
CA HIS A 141 -2.15 -16.54 -9.64
C HIS A 141 -1.72 -17.90 -10.22
N LEU A 142 -1.83 -18.98 -9.44
CA LEU A 142 -1.44 -20.33 -9.87
C LEU A 142 -2.50 -21.02 -10.75
N THR A 143 -3.73 -20.53 -10.78
CA THR A 143 -4.86 -21.12 -11.54
C THR A 143 -5.22 -20.37 -12.81
N ARG A 144 -4.42 -19.37 -13.23
CA ARG A 144 -4.60 -18.61 -14.48
C ARG A 144 -3.68 -19.06 -15.62
N GLU A 145 -3.21 -20.31 -15.57
CA GLU A 145 -2.56 -20.98 -16.72
C GLU A 145 -3.59 -21.74 -17.57
#